data_a60c4c78c927ce8df36aae3aec0680c4
#
_entry.id   a60c4c78c927ce8df36aae3aec0680c4
#
_cell.length_a   1.000
_cell.length_b   1.000
_cell.length_c   1.000
_cell.angle_alpha   90.00
_cell.angle_beta   90.00
_cell.angle_gamma   90.00
#
_symmetry.space_group_name_H-M   'P 1'
#
loop_
_entity.id
_entity.type
_entity.pdbx_description
1 polymer ?
#
loop_
_entity_poly.entity_id
_entity_poly.type
_entity_poly.pdbx_seq_one_letter_code
_entity_poly.pdbx_strand_id
1 'polypeptide(L)'
;MLKHMFFTGGSVLALALTVLIGGGCSKSSTGPSGGTGGVVTVTGKVVGQNGQAVASVPVVVPGKPSTNTDAGGNFSIANVTTPYDISVVDAASKAALVYKGLTRTDPTLLFIGSTPGTSHTGNLSGKISGGEFTPNQPAADITRVVFASPETSGSTNTAVSGTFGAIPLNWFGPTATTGSLYALQFTADVAGLPVAAGYKGYGVRSGIAVNDGGTLTNQFDTLQTVTTSQFTGTITVPAGYALAAKLVYARVSSSAAITLFSDNTANAAFSYFTPGIPGASLLLEAEALKAGGGTAVTWKNGLAIGATGVSVNIVTPPELSLPVNAATAVDTTVTFSWTAMTGGVHLVIFQGGGSSPRYYVLTAATSATIPNMKPFGLGLPAVTVYTWAVDGFGPFGSVDAAAGPAGFITGLSIPLAASGDAFVGISASRTFTTAP
;
A
#
# COMPACT_ATOMS: atom_id res chain seq x y z
N MET A 1 -14.54 -0.86 -3.67
CA MET A 1 -14.82 0.50 -3.19
C MET A 1 -13.58 1.36 -2.97
N LEU A 2 -12.40 0.88 -3.31
CA LEU A 2 -11.15 1.68 -3.31
C LEU A 2 -11.02 2.63 -4.52
N LYS A 3 -12.06 2.79 -5.32
CA LYS A 3 -12.08 3.63 -6.55
C LYS A 3 -12.29 5.13 -6.33
N HIS A 4 -12.45 5.59 -5.09
CA HIS A 4 -12.78 7.00 -4.83
C HIS A 4 -11.60 7.88 -4.35
N MET A 5 -10.41 7.32 -4.14
CA MET A 5 -9.27 8.14 -3.66
C MET A 5 -8.48 8.88 -4.73
N PHE A 6 -8.80 8.75 -6.03
CA PHE A 6 -7.93 9.28 -7.10
C PHE A 6 -8.60 10.07 -8.22
N PHE A 7 -9.77 10.68 -8.00
CA PHE A 7 -10.37 11.49 -9.07
C PHE A 7 -10.96 12.82 -8.56
N THR A 8 -10.12 13.85 -8.49
CA THR A 8 -10.47 15.21 -8.93
C THR A 8 -9.19 15.97 -9.26
N GLY A 9 -8.91 16.12 -10.56
CA GLY A 9 -8.00 17.13 -11.07
C GLY A 9 -6.53 16.73 -11.25
N GLY A 10 -6.17 16.25 -12.44
CA GLY A 10 -4.78 16.08 -12.90
C GLY A 10 -4.29 14.64 -12.71
N SER A 11 -3.94 14.02 -13.84
CA SER A 11 -3.47 12.63 -13.94
C SER A 11 -2.34 12.30 -12.96
N VAL A 12 -2.67 11.98 -11.73
CA VAL A 12 -1.78 11.30 -10.80
C VAL A 12 -1.92 9.81 -11.09
N LEU A 13 -0.80 9.17 -11.30
CA LEU A 13 -0.64 7.75 -11.56
C LEU A 13 -1.60 6.94 -10.67
N ALA A 14 -2.64 6.36 -11.26
CA ALA A 14 -3.43 5.32 -10.61
C ALA A 14 -2.51 4.11 -10.40
N LEU A 15 -1.81 4.09 -9.27
CA LEU A 15 -1.17 2.87 -8.77
C LEU A 15 -2.33 1.96 -8.39
N ALA A 16 -2.72 1.05 -9.30
CA ALA A 16 -3.69 0.01 -8.99
C ALA A 16 -3.07 -0.83 -7.87
N LEU A 17 -3.52 -0.57 -6.64
CA LEU A 17 -3.12 -1.33 -5.45
C LEU A 17 -3.78 -2.72 -5.54
N THR A 18 -3.13 -3.61 -6.27
CA THR A 18 -3.44 -5.04 -6.20
C THR A 18 -2.65 -5.57 -5.02
N VAL A 19 -3.34 -5.87 -3.93
CA VAL A 19 -2.74 -6.44 -2.71
C VAL A 19 -2.23 -7.83 -3.03
N LEU A 20 -0.92 -7.98 -3.09
CA LEU A 20 -0.23 -9.27 -3.14
C LEU A 20 0.69 -9.36 -1.93
N ILE A 21 0.36 -10.27 -1.02
CA ILE A 21 1.10 -10.49 0.22
C ILE A 21 1.86 -11.80 0.11
N GLY A 22 3.19 -11.70 0.03
CA GLY A 22 4.06 -12.83 0.32
C GLY A 22 4.29 -12.92 1.85
N GLY A 23 3.79 -13.98 2.48
CA GLY A 23 4.05 -14.25 3.89
C GLY A 23 5.51 -14.61 4.12
N GLY A 24 6.29 -13.70 4.69
CA GLY A 24 7.64 -13.95 5.17
C GLY A 24 7.70 -13.84 6.69
N CYS A 25 8.09 -14.91 7.38
CA CYS A 25 8.40 -14.89 8.80
C CYS A 25 9.44 -13.80 9.10
N SER A 26 9.06 -12.80 9.90
CA SER A 26 9.96 -11.75 10.37
C SER A 26 10.96 -12.33 11.38
N LYS A 27 12.17 -12.66 10.90
CA LYS A 27 13.36 -12.48 11.75
C LYS A 27 13.86 -11.08 11.44
N SER A 28 13.83 -10.20 12.43
CA SER A 28 14.55 -8.93 12.39
C SER A 28 16.04 -9.25 12.28
N SER A 29 16.55 -9.35 11.06
CA SER A 29 17.98 -9.28 10.83
C SER A 29 18.34 -7.80 10.91
N THR A 30 18.92 -7.38 12.02
CA THR A 30 19.82 -6.21 12.03
C THR A 30 20.97 -6.58 11.10
N GLY A 31 20.82 -6.32 9.80
CA GLY A 31 21.95 -6.37 8.87
C GLY A 31 23.02 -5.42 9.36
N PRO A 32 24.31 -5.71 9.14
CA PRO A 32 25.39 -4.83 9.56
C PRO A 32 25.16 -3.46 8.93
N SER A 33 24.80 -2.46 9.76
CA SER A 33 24.80 -1.06 9.36
C SER A 33 26.24 -0.72 9.03
N GLY A 34 26.55 -0.50 7.74
CA GLY A 34 27.84 0.05 7.35
C GLY A 34 28.00 1.41 8.04
N GLY A 35 29.05 1.57 8.85
CA GLY A 35 29.36 2.86 9.46
C GLY A 35 29.56 3.92 8.36
N THR A 36 29.24 5.19 8.67
CA THR A 36 29.48 6.31 7.76
C THR A 36 30.96 6.39 7.36
N GLY A 37 31.22 6.40 6.04
CA GLY A 37 32.57 6.53 5.47
C GLY A 37 33.29 5.21 5.17
N GLY A 38 32.64 4.06 5.36
CA GLY A 38 33.21 2.75 5.00
C GLY A 38 33.10 2.43 3.51
N VAL A 39 34.07 1.70 2.96
CA VAL A 39 34.00 1.11 1.62
C VAL A 39 33.48 -0.30 1.75
N VAL A 40 32.36 -0.60 1.06
CA VAL A 40 31.65 -1.86 1.19
C VAL A 40 31.35 -2.46 -0.19
N THR A 41 31.00 -3.75 -0.23
CA THR A 41 30.29 -4.34 -1.36
C THR A 41 28.80 -4.35 -1.05
N VAL A 42 28.00 -3.76 -1.91
CA VAL A 42 26.54 -3.76 -1.81
C VAL A 42 26.00 -4.94 -2.61
N THR A 43 25.35 -5.87 -1.92
CA THR A 43 24.70 -7.05 -2.51
C THR A 43 23.23 -7.02 -2.19
N GLY A 44 22.42 -6.60 -3.14
CA GLY A 44 20.99 -6.37 -2.91
C GLY A 44 20.12 -7.16 -3.88
N LYS A 45 18.81 -6.88 -3.80
CA LYS A 45 17.79 -7.50 -4.63
C LYS A 45 16.86 -6.43 -5.19
N VAL A 46 16.40 -6.61 -6.44
CA VAL A 46 15.33 -5.82 -7.04
C VAL A 46 14.09 -6.70 -7.16
N VAL A 47 12.96 -6.18 -6.71
CA VAL A 47 11.66 -6.85 -6.76
C VAL A 47 10.60 -5.92 -7.34
N GLY A 48 9.61 -6.49 -8.00
CA GLY A 48 8.45 -5.77 -8.50
C GLY A 48 7.44 -5.45 -7.38
N GLN A 49 6.39 -4.72 -7.72
CA GLN A 49 5.31 -4.37 -6.79
C GLN A 49 4.58 -5.60 -6.22
N ASN A 50 4.67 -6.74 -6.89
CA ASN A 50 4.15 -8.04 -6.44
C ASN A 50 5.15 -8.85 -5.59
N GLY A 51 6.29 -8.28 -5.20
CA GLY A 51 7.34 -8.96 -4.46
C GLY A 51 8.18 -9.97 -5.25
N GLN A 52 7.87 -10.20 -6.54
CA GLN A 52 8.63 -11.12 -7.38
C GLN A 52 9.95 -10.49 -7.84
N ALA A 53 10.98 -11.33 -7.95
CA ALA A 53 12.29 -10.93 -8.44
C ALA A 53 12.22 -10.34 -9.86
N VAL A 54 12.97 -9.27 -10.13
CA VAL A 54 13.06 -8.66 -11.47
C VAL A 54 14.46 -8.84 -12.02
N ALA A 55 14.57 -9.58 -13.12
CA ALA A 55 15.83 -9.84 -13.82
C ALA A 55 16.14 -8.76 -14.85
N SER A 56 17.44 -8.63 -15.20
CA SER A 56 17.95 -7.77 -16.26
C SER A 56 17.65 -6.29 -16.11
N VAL A 57 17.45 -5.82 -14.86
CA VAL A 57 17.21 -4.42 -14.54
C VAL A 57 18.53 -3.71 -14.21
N PRO A 58 18.83 -2.58 -14.84
CA PRO A 58 20.01 -1.78 -14.50
C PRO A 58 19.90 -1.20 -13.08
N VAL A 59 20.91 -1.48 -12.27
CA VAL A 59 21.13 -0.91 -10.95
C VAL A 59 22.38 -0.04 -10.98
N VAL A 60 22.28 1.17 -10.50
CA VAL A 60 23.30 2.22 -10.69
C VAL A 60 23.64 2.87 -9.35
N VAL A 61 24.92 2.91 -9.04
CA VAL A 61 25.52 3.76 -8.00
C VAL A 61 26.37 4.81 -8.68
N PRO A 62 26.18 6.11 -8.40
CA PRO A 62 26.98 7.17 -9.02
C PRO A 62 28.49 6.94 -8.88
N GLY A 63 29.25 7.10 -9.97
CA GLY A 63 30.69 6.87 -10.00
C GLY A 63 31.12 5.39 -10.03
N LYS A 64 30.17 4.45 -10.15
CA LYS A 64 30.44 3.01 -10.33
C LYS A 64 29.89 2.52 -11.67
N PRO A 65 30.45 1.44 -12.24
CA PRO A 65 29.84 0.75 -13.37
C PRO A 65 28.42 0.27 -12.99
N SER A 66 27.47 0.45 -13.91
CA SER A 66 26.13 -0.12 -13.72
C SER A 66 26.19 -1.66 -13.79
N THR A 67 25.32 -2.32 -13.02
CA THR A 67 25.13 -3.76 -13.04
C THR A 67 23.69 -4.09 -13.35
N ASN A 68 23.44 -5.21 -14.02
CA ASN A 68 22.09 -5.72 -14.21
C ASN A 68 21.80 -6.80 -13.16
N THR A 69 20.53 -6.90 -12.76
CA THR A 69 20.09 -7.98 -11.88
C THR A 69 20.12 -9.34 -12.59
N ASP A 70 20.44 -10.38 -11.83
CA ASP A 70 20.36 -11.78 -12.27
C ASP A 70 18.89 -12.29 -12.33
N ALA A 71 18.70 -13.57 -12.67
CA ALA A 71 17.37 -14.20 -12.74
C ALA A 71 16.63 -14.20 -11.39
N GLY A 72 17.36 -14.16 -10.28
CA GLY A 72 16.81 -14.02 -8.92
C GLY A 72 16.58 -12.58 -8.48
N GLY A 73 16.81 -11.60 -9.37
CA GLY A 73 16.73 -10.18 -9.07
C GLY A 73 17.93 -9.65 -8.28
N ASN A 74 18.99 -10.46 -8.07
CA ASN A 74 20.12 -10.05 -7.24
C ASN A 74 21.12 -9.21 -8.04
N PHE A 75 21.82 -8.31 -7.34
CA PHE A 75 22.91 -7.52 -7.89
C PHE A 75 24.07 -7.42 -6.90
N SER A 76 25.26 -7.09 -7.39
CA SER A 76 26.43 -6.84 -6.56
C SER A 76 27.26 -5.68 -7.14
N ILE A 77 27.61 -4.70 -6.30
CA ILE A 77 28.43 -3.54 -6.65
C ILE A 77 29.53 -3.40 -5.61
N ALA A 78 30.79 -3.55 -6.01
CA ALA A 78 31.94 -3.46 -5.12
C ALA A 78 32.41 -2.02 -4.92
N ASN A 79 33.18 -1.81 -3.84
CA ASN A 79 33.86 -0.56 -3.54
C ASN A 79 32.93 0.67 -3.42
N VAL A 80 31.73 0.48 -2.88
CA VAL A 80 30.77 1.56 -2.63
C VAL A 80 31.12 2.24 -1.30
N THR A 81 31.21 3.57 -1.30
CA THR A 81 31.41 4.35 -0.07
C THR A 81 30.07 4.72 0.53
N THR A 82 29.85 4.43 1.83
CA THR A 82 28.63 4.78 2.57
C THR A 82 28.72 6.19 3.16
N PRO A 83 27.61 6.98 3.21
CA PRO A 83 26.32 6.70 2.59
C PRO A 83 26.38 6.83 1.06
N TYR A 84 25.53 6.10 0.34
CA TYR A 84 25.48 6.10 -1.12
C TYR A 84 24.06 6.27 -1.64
N ASP A 85 23.94 6.77 -2.87
CA ASP A 85 22.71 6.79 -3.64
C ASP A 85 22.70 5.55 -4.57
N ILE A 86 21.51 4.95 -4.77
CA ILE A 86 21.35 3.84 -5.70
C ILE A 86 20.06 3.99 -6.50
N SER A 87 20.12 3.69 -7.77
CA SER A 87 19.00 3.85 -8.69
C SER A 87 18.63 2.53 -9.34
N VAL A 88 17.32 2.29 -9.48
CA VAL A 88 16.74 1.22 -10.29
C VAL A 88 16.13 1.89 -11.53
N VAL A 89 16.56 1.46 -12.73
CA VAL A 89 16.18 2.10 -14.00
C VAL A 89 15.27 1.19 -14.80
N ASP A 90 14.11 1.72 -15.20
CA ASP A 90 13.22 1.12 -16.18
C ASP A 90 13.26 1.93 -17.48
N ALA A 91 14.09 1.47 -18.42
CA ALA A 91 14.21 2.13 -19.71
C ALA A 91 12.93 2.01 -20.57
N ALA A 92 12.18 0.91 -20.42
CA ALA A 92 10.98 0.66 -21.20
C ALA A 92 9.84 1.61 -20.87
N SER A 93 9.60 1.84 -19.58
CA SER A 93 8.59 2.81 -19.10
C SER A 93 9.15 4.21 -18.89
N LYS A 94 10.43 4.43 -19.23
CA LYS A 94 11.17 5.68 -19.01
C LYS A 94 11.07 6.18 -17.58
N ALA A 95 11.35 5.33 -16.61
CA ALA A 95 11.26 5.65 -15.19
C ALA A 95 12.54 5.27 -14.45
N ALA A 96 12.87 6.04 -13.41
CA ALA A 96 13.93 5.70 -12.47
C ALA A 96 13.49 5.96 -11.03
N LEU A 97 13.79 5.01 -10.13
CA LEU A 97 13.63 5.17 -8.68
C LEU A 97 15.01 5.26 -8.03
N VAL A 98 15.26 6.34 -7.33
CA VAL A 98 16.50 6.63 -6.64
C VAL A 98 16.28 6.55 -5.13
N TYR A 99 17.08 5.77 -4.45
CA TYR A 99 17.19 5.74 -2.99
C TYR A 99 18.40 6.57 -2.58
N LYS A 100 18.20 7.56 -1.72
CA LYS A 100 19.25 8.50 -1.33
C LYS A 100 19.78 8.23 0.07
N GLY A 101 21.13 8.19 0.17
CA GLY A 101 21.81 8.16 1.46
C GLY A 101 21.73 6.81 2.17
N LEU A 102 21.70 5.70 1.44
CA LEU A 102 21.73 4.35 2.01
C LEU A 102 23.05 4.06 2.70
N THR A 103 23.00 3.34 3.81
CA THR A 103 24.18 2.78 4.50
C THR A 103 24.17 1.25 4.54
N ARG A 104 23.01 0.61 4.29
CA ARG A 104 22.86 -0.84 4.30
C ARG A 104 23.56 -1.52 3.13
N THR A 105 24.10 -2.73 3.34
CA THR A 105 24.84 -3.49 2.33
C THR A 105 23.98 -4.52 1.57
N ASP A 106 22.73 -4.69 1.98
CA ASP A 106 21.77 -5.71 1.47
C ASP A 106 20.41 -5.11 1.10
N PRO A 107 20.32 -3.99 0.31
CA PRO A 107 19.07 -3.34 0.05
C PRO A 107 18.14 -4.21 -0.81
N THR A 108 16.84 -4.18 -0.49
CA THR A 108 15.76 -4.64 -1.35
C THR A 108 15.12 -3.42 -2.01
N LEU A 109 15.26 -3.32 -3.33
CA LEU A 109 14.84 -2.16 -4.10
C LEU A 109 13.58 -2.48 -4.90
N LEU A 110 12.67 -1.52 -4.99
CA LEU A 110 11.43 -1.64 -5.75
C LEU A 110 11.67 -1.29 -7.23
N PHE A 111 11.17 -2.13 -8.12
CA PHE A 111 11.03 -1.83 -9.54
C PHE A 111 9.61 -1.29 -9.81
N ILE A 112 9.52 -0.12 -10.42
CA ILE A 112 8.22 0.55 -10.65
C ILE A 112 7.59 0.13 -12.00
N GLY A 113 8.32 -0.59 -12.84
CA GLY A 113 7.87 -1.05 -14.15
C GLY A 113 6.80 -2.15 -14.12
N SER A 114 6.68 -2.86 -15.23
CA SER A 114 5.72 -3.97 -15.36
C SER A 114 5.98 -5.06 -14.32
N THR A 115 4.90 -5.59 -13.76
CA THR A 115 4.96 -6.65 -12.75
C THR A 115 5.55 -7.93 -13.35
N PRO A 116 6.67 -8.47 -12.83
CA PRO A 116 7.26 -9.70 -13.32
C PRO A 116 6.50 -10.94 -12.83
N GLY A 117 6.74 -12.06 -13.48
CA GLY A 117 6.23 -13.37 -13.08
C GLY A 117 4.99 -13.81 -13.86
N THR A 118 4.68 -15.09 -13.74
CA THR A 118 3.47 -15.69 -14.32
C THR A 118 2.30 -15.43 -13.38
N SER A 119 1.23 -14.87 -13.91
CA SER A 119 -0.03 -14.73 -13.20
C SER A 119 -0.77 -16.05 -13.20
N HIS A 120 -1.23 -16.46 -12.03
CA HIS A 120 -2.09 -17.63 -11.81
C HIS A 120 -3.51 -17.17 -11.51
N THR A 121 -4.49 -17.99 -11.85
CA THR A 121 -5.91 -17.67 -11.64
C THR A 121 -6.65 -18.83 -10.99
N GLY A 122 -7.73 -18.55 -10.31
CA GLY A 122 -8.62 -19.55 -9.73
C GLY A 122 -9.97 -19.00 -9.38
N ASN A 123 -10.93 -19.86 -9.11
CA ASN A 123 -12.27 -19.49 -8.71
C ASN A 123 -12.77 -20.37 -7.57
N LEU A 124 -13.51 -19.77 -6.64
CA LEU A 124 -14.26 -20.48 -5.60
C LEU A 124 -15.74 -20.15 -5.70
N SER A 125 -16.59 -21.15 -5.48
CA SER A 125 -18.02 -20.96 -5.29
C SER A 125 -18.57 -21.96 -4.27
N GLY A 126 -19.76 -21.68 -3.69
CA GLY A 126 -20.31 -22.59 -2.70
C GLY A 126 -21.55 -22.09 -2.00
N LYS A 127 -21.72 -22.51 -0.75
CA LYS A 127 -22.91 -22.18 0.05
C LYS A 127 -22.52 -21.96 1.51
N ILE A 128 -23.10 -20.92 2.10
CA ILE A 128 -23.07 -20.65 3.54
C ILE A 128 -24.41 -21.12 4.11
N SER A 129 -24.38 -21.73 5.28
CA SER A 129 -25.55 -22.23 6.02
C SER A 129 -25.57 -21.72 7.46
N GLY A 130 -26.62 -22.00 8.20
CA GLY A 130 -26.76 -21.63 9.62
C GLY A 130 -27.12 -20.16 9.87
N GLY A 131 -27.36 -19.37 8.82
CA GLY A 131 -27.73 -17.97 8.92
C GLY A 131 -29.18 -17.69 8.51
N GLU A 132 -29.58 -16.45 8.66
CA GLU A 132 -30.86 -15.96 8.17
C GLU A 132 -30.71 -15.50 6.71
N PHE A 133 -31.33 -16.19 5.79
CA PHE A 133 -31.30 -15.87 4.35
C PHE A 133 -32.66 -15.41 3.86
N THR A 134 -33.26 -14.46 4.58
CA THR A 134 -34.56 -13.88 4.18
C THR A 134 -34.38 -12.84 3.08
N PRO A 135 -35.15 -12.91 2.00
CA PRO A 135 -35.21 -11.83 1.04
C PRO A 135 -36.01 -10.66 1.63
N ASN A 136 -35.34 -9.56 1.87
CA ASN A 136 -35.94 -8.22 1.91
C ASN A 136 -36.52 -7.61 3.17
N GLN A 137 -36.22 -6.47 3.26
CA GLN A 137 -36.84 -5.11 3.14
C GLN A 137 -37.33 -4.55 4.46
N PRO A 138 -36.91 -3.39 4.90
CA PRO A 138 -36.13 -2.41 4.16
C PRO A 138 -34.60 -2.59 4.29
N ALA A 139 -34.12 -3.53 5.09
CA ALA A 139 -32.70 -3.84 5.28
C ALA A 139 -32.45 -5.32 4.89
N ALA A 140 -31.62 -5.55 3.89
CA ALA A 140 -31.30 -6.89 3.43
C ALA A 140 -30.23 -7.54 4.30
N ASP A 141 -30.42 -8.82 4.67
CA ASP A 141 -29.36 -9.60 5.28
C ASP A 141 -28.37 -10.04 4.20
N ILE A 142 -27.14 -9.62 4.38
CA ILE A 142 -26.03 -9.92 3.47
C ILE A 142 -25.03 -10.81 4.20
N THR A 143 -24.59 -11.89 3.55
CA THR A 143 -23.40 -12.61 4.00
C THR A 143 -22.25 -12.27 3.05
N ARG A 144 -21.25 -11.56 3.56
CA ARG A 144 -20.00 -11.33 2.85
C ARG A 144 -19.10 -12.54 3.01
N VAL A 145 -18.64 -13.07 1.89
CA VAL A 145 -17.75 -14.21 1.82
C VAL A 145 -16.40 -13.74 1.30
N VAL A 146 -15.33 -14.04 2.03
CA VAL A 146 -13.96 -13.63 1.68
C VAL A 146 -13.07 -14.86 1.68
N PHE A 147 -12.40 -15.13 0.58
CA PHE A 147 -11.25 -16.05 0.57
C PHE A 147 -9.96 -15.25 0.78
N ALA A 148 -9.07 -15.80 1.59
CA ALA A 148 -7.76 -15.22 1.82
C ALA A 148 -6.69 -16.29 1.95
N SER A 149 -5.59 -16.09 1.22
CA SER A 149 -4.34 -16.85 1.30
C SER A 149 -3.16 -15.88 1.45
N PRO A 150 -1.94 -16.34 1.67
CA PRO A 150 -0.76 -15.46 1.65
C PRO A 150 -0.59 -14.70 0.32
N GLU A 151 -0.96 -15.29 -0.80
CA GLU A 151 -0.70 -14.77 -2.14
C GLU A 151 -1.87 -13.96 -2.71
N THR A 152 -3.11 -14.19 -2.24
CA THR A 152 -4.29 -13.55 -2.83
C THR A 152 -5.48 -13.48 -1.89
N SER A 153 -6.39 -12.57 -2.21
CA SER A 153 -7.72 -12.55 -1.61
C SER A 153 -8.78 -12.18 -2.63
N GLY A 154 -9.98 -12.63 -2.39
CA GLY A 154 -11.15 -12.28 -3.18
C GLY A 154 -12.42 -12.32 -2.35
N SER A 155 -13.47 -11.63 -2.77
CA SER A 155 -14.72 -11.58 -2.02
C SER A 155 -15.95 -11.52 -2.90
N THR A 156 -17.06 -11.97 -2.33
CA THR A 156 -18.40 -11.85 -2.92
C THR A 156 -19.45 -11.78 -1.81
N ASN A 157 -20.70 -11.56 -2.19
CA ASN A 157 -21.84 -11.70 -1.29
C ASN A 157 -22.64 -12.95 -1.65
N THR A 158 -23.32 -13.55 -0.67
CA THR A 158 -24.27 -14.64 -0.95
C THR A 158 -25.55 -14.10 -1.58
N ALA A 159 -26.19 -14.96 -2.38
CA ALA A 159 -27.62 -14.82 -2.67
C ALA A 159 -28.47 -15.13 -1.44
N VAL A 160 -29.77 -14.86 -1.53
CA VAL A 160 -30.77 -15.15 -0.46
C VAL A 160 -30.91 -16.63 -0.12
N SER A 161 -30.37 -17.53 -0.94
CA SER A 161 -30.29 -18.97 -0.67
C SER A 161 -29.06 -19.38 0.15
N GLY A 162 -28.21 -18.41 0.50
CA GLY A 162 -26.89 -18.66 1.08
C GLY A 162 -25.83 -19.09 0.08
N THR A 163 -26.18 -19.27 -1.21
CA THR A 163 -25.21 -19.60 -2.25
C THR A 163 -24.39 -18.38 -2.61
N PHE A 164 -23.09 -18.58 -2.86
CA PHE A 164 -22.21 -17.54 -3.41
C PHE A 164 -21.62 -18.00 -4.75
N GLY A 165 -21.59 -17.06 -5.69
CA GLY A 165 -21.01 -17.25 -7.01
C GLY A 165 -19.49 -17.26 -6.96
N ALA A 166 -18.88 -17.30 -8.14
CA ALA A 166 -17.43 -17.35 -8.24
C ALA A 166 -16.74 -16.16 -7.54
N ILE A 167 -15.82 -16.47 -6.66
CA ILE A 167 -14.80 -15.52 -6.15
C ILE A 167 -13.60 -15.66 -7.07
N PRO A 168 -13.33 -14.69 -7.97
CA PRO A 168 -12.14 -14.73 -8.81
C PRO A 168 -10.90 -14.43 -7.98
N LEU A 169 -9.87 -15.24 -8.19
CA LEU A 169 -8.57 -15.11 -7.55
C LEU A 169 -7.49 -14.92 -8.62
N ASN A 170 -6.55 -14.01 -8.35
CA ASN A 170 -5.36 -13.81 -9.15
C ASN A 170 -4.16 -13.72 -8.22
N TRP A 171 -3.07 -14.42 -8.52
CA TRP A 171 -1.85 -14.34 -7.73
C TRP A 171 -0.60 -14.57 -8.59
N PHE A 172 0.56 -14.27 -8.00
CA PHE A 172 1.86 -14.56 -8.55
C PHE A 172 2.62 -15.46 -7.58
N GLY A 173 3.59 -16.22 -8.09
CA GLY A 173 4.43 -17.08 -7.27
C GLY A 173 4.10 -18.56 -7.45
N PRO A 174 3.72 -19.33 -6.42
CA PRO A 174 3.48 -20.77 -6.55
C PRO A 174 2.25 -21.07 -7.42
N THR A 175 2.28 -22.21 -8.11
CA THR A 175 1.17 -22.67 -8.98
C THR A 175 -0.10 -23.08 -8.20
N ALA A 176 -0.02 -23.10 -6.89
CA ALA A 176 -1.17 -23.33 -6.01
C ALA A 176 -1.07 -22.41 -4.78
N THR A 177 -2.20 -21.96 -4.28
CA THR A 177 -2.31 -21.21 -3.03
C THR A 177 -3.25 -21.92 -2.05
N THR A 178 -2.96 -21.83 -0.76
CA THR A 178 -3.81 -22.42 0.30
C THR A 178 -4.24 -21.34 1.26
N GLY A 179 -5.53 -21.22 1.48
CA GLY A 179 -6.12 -20.18 2.30
C GLY A 179 -7.33 -20.61 3.11
N SER A 180 -8.06 -19.63 3.59
CA SER A 180 -9.28 -19.79 4.36
C SER A 180 -10.43 -19.01 3.75
N LEU A 181 -11.63 -19.54 3.87
CA LEU A 181 -12.87 -18.87 3.55
C LEU A 181 -13.45 -18.31 4.85
N TYR A 182 -13.80 -17.04 4.83
CA TYR A 182 -14.44 -16.32 5.94
C TYR A 182 -15.83 -15.86 5.49
N ALA A 183 -16.80 -15.99 6.36
CA ALA A 183 -18.16 -15.52 6.11
C ALA A 183 -18.64 -14.67 7.28
N LEU A 184 -19.13 -13.46 7.01
CA LEU A 184 -19.76 -12.57 8.00
C LEU A 184 -21.13 -12.17 7.51
N GLN A 185 -22.17 -12.54 8.28
CA GLN A 185 -23.54 -12.15 8.01
C GLN A 185 -23.95 -10.95 8.86
N PHE A 186 -24.60 -10.02 8.22
CA PHE A 186 -25.10 -8.80 8.85
C PHE A 186 -26.30 -8.23 8.10
N THR A 187 -27.11 -7.45 8.81
CA THR A 187 -28.12 -6.59 8.18
C THR A 187 -27.42 -5.38 7.57
N ALA A 188 -27.61 -5.14 6.29
CA ALA A 188 -26.93 -4.09 5.53
C ALA A 188 -27.81 -2.84 5.38
N ASP A 189 -27.16 -1.68 5.34
CA ASP A 189 -27.75 -0.43 4.88
C ASP A 189 -27.84 -0.37 3.33
N VAL A 190 -28.28 0.77 2.82
CA VAL A 190 -28.40 1.02 1.36
C VAL A 190 -27.05 1.03 0.63
N ALA A 191 -25.95 1.21 1.33
CA ALA A 191 -24.59 1.14 0.80
C ALA A 191 -24.01 -0.28 0.85
N GLY A 192 -24.74 -1.26 1.41
CA GLY A 192 -24.29 -2.63 1.60
C GLY A 192 -23.28 -2.80 2.76
N LEU A 193 -23.29 -1.88 3.72
CA LEU A 193 -22.48 -1.92 4.94
C LEU A 193 -23.34 -2.34 6.13
N PRO A 194 -22.75 -2.96 7.18
CA PRO A 194 -23.48 -3.34 8.36
C PRO A 194 -24.16 -2.14 9.03
N VAL A 195 -25.47 -2.28 9.33
CA VAL A 195 -26.14 -1.33 10.24
C VAL A 195 -25.64 -1.52 11.67
N ALA A 196 -25.81 -0.51 12.52
CA ALA A 196 -25.40 -0.57 13.91
C ALA A 196 -25.94 -1.83 14.58
N ALA A 197 -25.04 -2.61 15.21
CA ALA A 197 -25.35 -3.88 15.87
C ALA A 197 -26.04 -4.96 15.00
N GLY A 198 -26.02 -4.81 13.66
CA GLY A 198 -26.71 -5.71 12.73
C GLY A 198 -25.99 -7.04 12.44
N TYR A 199 -24.95 -7.41 13.17
CA TYR A 199 -24.21 -8.66 12.95
C TYR A 199 -24.99 -9.87 13.45
N LYS A 200 -25.03 -10.93 12.63
CA LYS A 200 -25.84 -12.11 12.87
C LYS A 200 -25.03 -13.40 13.02
N GLY A 201 -24.02 -13.59 12.19
CA GLY A 201 -23.24 -14.81 12.22
C GLY A 201 -21.89 -14.68 11.55
N TYR A 202 -21.00 -15.59 11.92
CA TYR A 202 -19.65 -15.67 11.39
C TYR A 202 -19.24 -17.13 11.18
N GLY A 203 -18.52 -17.40 10.11
CA GLY A 203 -17.97 -18.72 9.80
C GLY A 203 -16.54 -18.62 9.28
N VAL A 204 -15.77 -19.69 9.48
CA VAL A 204 -14.44 -19.84 8.89
C VAL A 204 -14.17 -21.28 8.51
N ARG A 205 -13.67 -21.49 7.30
CA ARG A 205 -13.19 -22.78 6.82
C ARG A 205 -11.76 -22.61 6.29
N SER A 206 -10.82 -23.27 6.93
CA SER A 206 -9.40 -23.24 6.58
C SER A 206 -8.97 -24.39 5.69
N GLY A 207 -7.74 -24.31 5.13
CA GLY A 207 -7.11 -25.40 4.38
C GLY A 207 -7.68 -25.58 2.98
N ILE A 208 -8.20 -24.54 2.36
CA ILE A 208 -8.71 -24.60 0.98
C ILE A 208 -7.54 -24.34 0.02
N ALA A 209 -7.17 -25.37 -0.75
CA ALA A 209 -6.12 -25.29 -1.75
C ALA A 209 -6.75 -24.96 -3.12
N VAL A 210 -6.22 -23.95 -3.80
CA VAL A 210 -6.62 -23.52 -5.15
C VAL A 210 -5.42 -23.65 -6.08
N ASN A 211 -5.53 -24.47 -7.10
CA ASN A 211 -4.51 -24.64 -8.13
C ASN A 211 -4.73 -23.61 -9.25
N ASP A 212 -3.66 -23.33 -10.01
CA ASP A 212 -3.74 -22.48 -11.21
C ASP A 212 -4.76 -23.03 -12.22
N GLY A 213 -5.60 -22.15 -12.74
CA GLY A 213 -6.74 -22.49 -13.59
C GLY A 213 -7.87 -23.25 -12.89
N GLY A 214 -7.74 -23.51 -11.59
CA GLY A 214 -8.68 -24.33 -10.82
C GLY A 214 -10.01 -23.63 -10.55
N THR A 215 -11.09 -24.40 -10.59
CA THR A 215 -12.42 -23.97 -10.14
C THR A 215 -12.88 -24.91 -9.04
N LEU A 216 -12.98 -24.38 -7.84
CA LEU A 216 -13.52 -25.10 -6.69
C LEU A 216 -14.99 -24.77 -6.52
N THR A 217 -15.84 -25.78 -6.68
CA THR A 217 -17.28 -25.65 -6.42
C THR A 217 -17.63 -26.27 -5.07
N ASN A 218 -18.85 -26.02 -4.60
CA ASN A 218 -19.39 -26.65 -3.39
C ASN A 218 -18.53 -26.42 -2.14
N GLN A 219 -17.94 -25.24 -2.00
CA GLN A 219 -17.30 -24.84 -0.76
C GLN A 219 -18.39 -24.50 0.26
N PHE A 220 -18.37 -25.16 1.42
CA PHE A 220 -19.40 -24.99 2.46
C PHE A 220 -18.79 -24.40 3.71
N ASP A 221 -19.55 -23.53 4.37
CA ASP A 221 -19.30 -23.08 5.74
C ASP A 221 -20.62 -22.91 6.48
N THR A 222 -20.55 -22.94 7.82
CA THR A 222 -21.73 -22.78 8.68
C THR A 222 -21.49 -21.62 9.63
N LEU A 223 -22.41 -20.67 9.63
CA LEU A 223 -22.35 -19.51 10.51
C LEU A 223 -22.58 -19.92 11.98
N GLN A 224 -21.71 -19.40 12.83
CA GLN A 224 -21.86 -19.42 14.28
C GLN A 224 -22.37 -18.06 14.74
N THR A 225 -23.10 -18.02 15.85
CA THR A 225 -23.55 -16.76 16.47
C THR A 225 -22.37 -15.86 16.80
N VAL A 226 -22.48 -14.59 16.53
CA VAL A 226 -21.46 -13.60 16.80
C VAL A 226 -21.93 -12.63 17.88
N THR A 227 -21.04 -12.30 18.84
CA THR A 227 -21.28 -11.25 19.82
C THR A 227 -20.96 -9.89 19.23
N THR A 228 -21.54 -8.84 19.78
CA THR A 228 -21.28 -7.45 19.37
C THR A 228 -20.65 -6.68 20.52
N SER A 229 -19.64 -5.91 20.25
CA SER A 229 -18.95 -5.04 21.22
C SER A 229 -18.81 -3.63 20.69
N GLN A 230 -18.81 -2.65 21.59
CA GLN A 230 -18.67 -1.25 21.22
C GLN A 230 -17.18 -0.91 21.02
N PHE A 231 -16.86 -0.29 19.91
CA PHE A 231 -15.54 0.22 19.54
C PHE A 231 -15.57 1.74 19.53
N THR A 232 -14.79 2.39 20.42
CA THR A 232 -14.84 3.84 20.62
C THR A 232 -13.48 4.49 20.62
N GLY A 233 -13.42 5.77 20.22
CA GLY A 233 -12.19 6.54 20.28
C GLY A 233 -12.33 7.96 19.75
N THR A 234 -11.16 8.59 19.54
CA THR A 234 -11.04 9.95 19.01
C THR A 234 -9.93 10.04 17.97
N ILE A 235 -10.10 10.91 16.99
CA ILE A 235 -9.13 11.19 15.94
C ILE A 235 -8.67 12.64 16.07
N THR A 236 -7.35 12.84 16.11
CA THR A 236 -6.73 14.17 16.06
C THR A 236 -6.30 14.46 14.63
N VAL A 237 -6.78 15.57 14.09
CA VAL A 237 -6.50 16.00 12.71
C VAL A 237 -5.44 17.10 12.72
N PRO A 238 -4.48 17.13 11.77
CA PRO A 238 -3.49 18.18 11.66
C PRO A 238 -4.14 19.55 11.42
N ALA A 239 -3.48 20.61 11.87
CA ALA A 239 -3.95 21.98 11.63
C ALA A 239 -4.11 22.27 10.13
N GLY A 240 -5.23 22.86 9.73
CA GLY A 240 -5.55 23.17 8.33
C GLY A 240 -6.12 22.00 7.52
N TYR A 241 -6.25 20.81 8.11
CA TYR A 241 -6.91 19.66 7.52
C TYR A 241 -8.30 19.45 8.14
N ALA A 242 -9.21 18.88 7.38
CA ALA A 242 -10.53 18.45 7.84
C ALA A 242 -10.63 16.91 7.76
N LEU A 243 -11.20 16.28 8.79
CA LEU A 243 -11.49 14.86 8.77
C LEU A 243 -12.50 14.57 7.65
N ALA A 244 -12.14 13.65 6.75
CA ALA A 244 -12.92 13.35 5.55
C ALA A 244 -13.59 11.97 5.64
N ALA A 245 -12.90 10.99 6.20
CA ALA A 245 -13.44 9.63 6.31
C ALA A 245 -12.83 8.87 7.49
N LYS A 246 -13.62 7.93 8.00
CA LYS A 246 -13.24 6.89 8.95
C LYS A 246 -13.76 5.56 8.41
N LEU A 247 -12.87 4.60 8.21
CA LEU A 247 -13.23 3.26 7.78
C LEU A 247 -12.76 2.25 8.83
N VAL A 248 -13.64 1.34 9.21
CA VAL A 248 -13.31 0.27 10.15
C VAL A 248 -13.43 -1.07 9.45
N TYR A 249 -12.40 -1.88 9.62
CA TYR A 249 -12.33 -3.21 9.02
C TYR A 249 -12.10 -4.26 10.09
N ALA A 250 -12.73 -5.43 9.95
CA ALA A 250 -12.31 -6.64 10.62
C ALA A 250 -11.23 -7.33 9.79
N ARG A 251 -10.00 -7.35 10.28
CA ARG A 251 -8.91 -8.11 9.68
C ARG A 251 -9.05 -9.56 10.07
N VAL A 252 -9.39 -10.39 9.10
CA VAL A 252 -9.59 -11.84 9.30
C VAL A 252 -8.31 -12.63 8.94
N SER A 253 -7.41 -12.01 8.18
CA SER A 253 -6.07 -12.57 7.87
C SER A 253 -5.09 -11.43 7.57
N SER A 254 -3.83 -11.77 7.28
CA SER A 254 -2.83 -10.81 6.81
C SER A 254 -3.14 -10.26 5.43
N SER A 255 -3.95 -10.95 4.62
CA SER A 255 -4.29 -10.61 3.24
C SER A 255 -5.74 -10.15 3.04
N ALA A 256 -6.59 -10.23 4.07
CA ALA A 256 -8.00 -9.89 3.93
C ALA A 256 -8.61 -9.18 5.12
N ALA A 257 -9.47 -8.25 4.80
CA ALA A 257 -10.29 -7.53 5.77
C ALA A 257 -11.73 -7.37 5.25
N ILE A 258 -12.68 -7.35 6.17
CA ILE A 258 -14.09 -7.11 5.89
C ILE A 258 -14.42 -5.70 6.36
N THR A 259 -14.93 -4.85 5.49
CA THR A 259 -15.36 -3.50 5.84
C THR A 259 -16.58 -3.58 6.76
N LEU A 260 -16.47 -2.98 7.93
CA LEU A 260 -17.54 -2.91 8.93
C LEU A 260 -18.28 -1.57 8.87
N PHE A 261 -17.54 -0.46 8.73
CA PHE A 261 -18.09 0.89 8.68
C PHE A 261 -17.35 1.76 7.68
N SER A 262 -18.11 2.70 7.11
CA SER A 262 -17.60 3.85 6.37
C SER A 262 -18.36 5.08 6.89
N ASP A 263 -17.65 5.99 7.51
CA ASP A 263 -18.21 7.20 8.12
C ASP A 263 -17.47 8.43 7.57
N ASN A 264 -18.17 9.22 6.80
CA ASN A 264 -17.66 10.44 6.15
C ASN A 264 -18.00 11.72 6.95
N THR A 265 -18.41 11.59 8.21
CA THR A 265 -18.66 12.75 9.08
C THR A 265 -17.33 13.32 9.60
N ALA A 266 -17.30 14.63 9.81
CA ALA A 266 -16.14 15.32 10.40
C ALA A 266 -16.03 15.14 11.93
N ASN A 267 -16.87 14.29 12.54
CA ASN A 267 -16.83 14.04 13.97
C ASN A 267 -15.52 13.33 14.36
N ALA A 268 -14.72 13.97 15.17
CA ALA A 268 -13.46 13.40 15.66
C ALA A 268 -13.70 12.22 16.62
N ALA A 269 -14.73 12.28 17.46
CA ALA A 269 -15.14 11.16 18.30
C ALA A 269 -15.94 10.14 17.48
N PHE A 270 -15.70 8.86 17.71
CA PHE A 270 -16.41 7.77 17.05
C PHE A 270 -16.88 6.72 18.04
N SER A 271 -17.98 6.04 17.67
CA SER A 271 -18.55 4.92 18.42
C SER A 271 -19.26 3.99 17.43
N TYR A 272 -18.72 2.79 17.26
CA TYR A 272 -19.23 1.77 16.34
C TYR A 272 -19.42 0.46 17.07
N PHE A 273 -20.29 -0.41 16.55
CA PHE A 273 -20.40 -1.79 17.00
C PHE A 273 -19.56 -2.70 16.10
N THR A 274 -18.81 -3.63 16.70
CA THR A 274 -17.92 -4.54 15.99
C THR A 274 -18.23 -6.00 16.34
N PRO A 275 -18.17 -6.93 15.37
CA PRO A 275 -18.48 -8.33 15.59
C PRO A 275 -17.33 -9.06 16.30
N GLY A 276 -17.67 -9.92 17.26
CA GLY A 276 -16.72 -10.78 17.99
C GLY A 276 -16.24 -11.95 17.14
N ILE A 277 -15.38 -11.70 16.16
CA ILE A 277 -14.82 -12.70 15.25
C ILE A 277 -13.56 -13.31 15.88
N PRO A 278 -13.50 -14.61 16.21
CA PRO A 278 -12.32 -15.25 16.77
C PRO A 278 -11.09 -15.09 15.85
N GLY A 279 -9.97 -14.66 16.42
CA GLY A 279 -8.72 -14.47 15.69
C GLY A 279 -8.65 -13.22 14.82
N ALA A 280 -9.74 -12.45 14.67
CA ALA A 280 -9.71 -11.19 13.96
C ALA A 280 -9.23 -10.03 14.84
N SER A 281 -8.69 -9.00 14.21
CA SER A 281 -8.39 -7.71 14.83
C SER A 281 -9.07 -6.59 14.05
N LEU A 282 -9.17 -5.40 14.63
CA LEU A 282 -9.67 -4.24 13.92
C LEU A 282 -8.52 -3.45 13.29
N LEU A 283 -8.84 -2.89 12.13
CA LEU A 283 -8.08 -1.85 11.46
C LEU A 283 -8.98 -0.61 11.37
N LEU A 284 -8.51 0.52 11.89
CA LEU A 284 -9.14 1.82 11.71
C LEU A 284 -8.30 2.65 10.73
N GLU A 285 -8.91 3.07 9.64
CA GLU A 285 -8.37 4.04 8.69
C GLU A 285 -9.02 5.40 8.95
N ALA A 286 -8.21 6.44 9.08
CA ALA A 286 -8.66 7.81 9.20
C ALA A 286 -8.04 8.66 8.11
N GLU A 287 -8.87 9.37 7.35
CA GLU A 287 -8.46 10.25 6.26
C GLU A 287 -8.79 11.70 6.57
N ALA A 288 -7.84 12.60 6.31
CA ALA A 288 -8.04 14.03 6.40
C ALA A 288 -7.56 14.71 5.10
N LEU A 289 -8.30 15.73 4.68
CA LEU A 289 -8.06 16.50 3.47
C LEU A 289 -7.80 17.97 3.79
N LYS A 290 -6.93 18.61 3.01
CA LYS A 290 -6.66 20.06 3.06
C LYS A 290 -7.30 20.75 1.86
N ALA A 291 -7.96 21.87 2.08
CA ALA A 291 -8.45 22.73 1.00
C ALA A 291 -7.26 23.20 0.12
N GLY A 292 -7.39 23.05 -1.19
CA GLY A 292 -6.30 23.36 -2.14
C GLY A 292 -5.34 22.20 -2.41
N GLY A 293 -5.58 21.03 -1.82
CA GLY A 293 -4.81 19.79 -2.02
C GLY A 293 -4.03 19.36 -0.79
N GLY A 294 -3.65 18.12 -0.81
CA GLY A 294 -3.02 17.43 0.31
C GLY A 294 -3.97 16.46 1.01
N THR A 295 -3.49 15.24 1.18
CA THR A 295 -4.24 14.14 1.83
C THR A 295 -3.37 13.53 2.91
N ALA A 296 -3.96 13.23 4.05
CA ALA A 296 -3.32 12.49 5.13
C ALA A 296 -4.18 11.28 5.47
N VAL A 297 -3.57 10.10 5.49
CA VAL A 297 -4.22 8.86 5.92
C VAL A 297 -3.39 8.21 7.01
N THR A 298 -4.06 7.76 8.05
CA THR A 298 -3.44 6.97 9.12
C THR A 298 -4.25 5.71 9.33
N TRP A 299 -3.54 4.59 9.36
CA TRP A 299 -4.08 3.27 9.71
C TRP A 299 -3.60 2.87 11.09
N LYS A 300 -4.55 2.54 11.96
CA LYS A 300 -4.27 1.95 13.25
C LYS A 300 -4.65 0.48 13.22
N ASN A 301 -3.64 -0.37 13.25
CA ASN A 301 -3.77 -1.81 13.08
C ASN A 301 -3.74 -2.57 14.41
N GLY A 302 -4.21 -3.83 14.38
CA GLY A 302 -4.07 -4.76 15.50
C GLY A 302 -4.91 -4.38 16.73
N LEU A 303 -5.94 -3.56 16.55
CA LEU A 303 -6.84 -3.20 17.63
C LEU A 303 -7.71 -4.40 18.03
N ALA A 304 -7.95 -4.55 19.31
CA ALA A 304 -8.85 -5.60 19.79
C ALA A 304 -10.30 -5.30 19.37
N ILE A 305 -11.07 -6.34 19.13
CA ILE A 305 -12.52 -6.23 18.99
C ILE A 305 -13.10 -5.61 20.27
N GLY A 306 -13.93 -4.57 20.12
CA GLY A 306 -14.52 -3.86 21.24
C GLY A 306 -13.54 -2.96 22.02
N ALA A 307 -12.39 -2.60 21.46
CA ALA A 307 -11.47 -1.65 22.08
C ALA A 307 -12.15 -0.29 22.34
N THR A 308 -11.89 0.29 23.51
CA THR A 308 -12.44 1.60 23.90
C THR A 308 -11.34 2.62 24.14
N GLY A 309 -11.67 3.92 23.97
CA GLY A 309 -10.71 5.02 24.20
C GLY A 309 -9.54 5.02 23.21
N VAL A 310 -9.73 4.48 22.00
CA VAL A 310 -8.69 4.45 20.97
C VAL A 310 -8.37 5.87 20.52
N SER A 311 -7.08 6.23 20.56
CA SER A 311 -6.60 7.52 20.05
C SER A 311 -5.85 7.32 18.73
N VAL A 312 -6.21 8.10 17.71
CA VAL A 312 -5.55 8.13 16.41
C VAL A 312 -5.10 9.56 16.11
N ASN A 313 -3.81 9.72 15.87
CA ASN A 313 -3.25 11.00 15.44
C ASN A 313 -2.91 10.91 13.94
N ILE A 314 -3.58 11.69 13.12
CA ILE A 314 -3.25 11.79 11.70
C ILE A 314 -1.97 12.59 11.57
N VAL A 315 -0.97 12.03 10.88
CA VAL A 315 0.34 12.67 10.70
C VAL A 315 0.24 13.77 9.64
N THR A 316 0.86 14.93 9.91
CA THR A 316 0.88 16.06 8.97
C THR A 316 1.65 15.70 7.69
N PRO A 317 1.04 15.78 6.50
CA PRO A 317 1.72 15.53 5.23
C PRO A 317 2.83 16.55 4.93
N PRO A 318 3.76 16.21 4.03
CA PRO A 318 4.70 17.17 3.50
C PRO A 318 4.01 18.33 2.78
N GLU A 319 4.51 19.55 2.94
CA GLU A 319 4.07 20.72 2.20
C GLU A 319 5.22 21.26 1.34
N LEU A 320 4.94 21.48 0.05
CA LEU A 320 5.96 21.91 -0.91
C LEU A 320 6.39 23.36 -0.63
N SER A 321 7.71 23.62 -0.60
CA SER A 321 8.28 24.95 -0.37
C SER A 321 8.84 25.55 -1.66
N LEU A 322 9.86 24.94 -2.24
CA LEU A 322 10.51 25.38 -3.49
C LEU A 322 10.68 24.22 -4.46
N PRO A 323 10.68 24.49 -5.77
CA PRO A 323 10.38 25.76 -6.43
C PRO A 323 8.91 26.14 -6.28
N VAL A 324 8.59 27.41 -6.53
CA VAL A 324 7.22 27.89 -6.58
C VAL A 324 6.45 27.23 -7.73
N ASN A 325 5.12 27.22 -7.64
CA ASN A 325 4.30 26.68 -8.72
C ASN A 325 4.53 27.44 -10.03
N ALA A 326 4.58 26.72 -11.15
CA ALA A 326 4.85 27.24 -12.49
C ALA A 326 6.27 27.87 -12.67
N ALA A 327 7.25 27.47 -11.86
CA ALA A 327 8.64 27.87 -12.04
C ALA A 327 9.14 27.48 -13.44
N THR A 328 10.03 28.31 -14.03
CA THR A 328 10.61 28.08 -15.36
C THR A 328 12.12 27.89 -15.29
N ALA A 329 12.72 27.42 -16.37
CA ALA A 329 14.15 27.18 -16.50
C ALA A 329 14.71 26.23 -15.42
N VAL A 330 13.94 25.24 -15.06
CA VAL A 330 14.33 24.23 -14.05
C VAL A 330 15.20 23.15 -14.71
N ASP A 331 16.37 22.90 -14.13
CA ASP A 331 17.28 21.84 -14.53
C ASP A 331 17.56 20.86 -13.39
N THR A 332 18.50 19.95 -13.57
CA THR A 332 18.86 18.93 -12.58
C THR A 332 19.65 19.49 -11.39
N THR A 333 20.02 20.78 -11.37
CA THR A 333 20.73 21.43 -10.26
C THR A 333 19.77 22.13 -9.30
N VAL A 334 18.53 22.39 -9.73
CA VAL A 334 17.52 23.06 -8.92
C VAL A 334 17.12 22.17 -7.74
N THR A 335 17.14 22.74 -6.55
CA THR A 335 16.73 22.07 -5.32
C THR A 335 15.22 22.20 -5.11
N PHE A 336 14.55 21.09 -4.97
CA PHE A 336 13.16 20.96 -4.55
C PHE A 336 13.11 20.77 -3.04
N SER A 337 12.25 21.46 -2.33
CA SER A 337 12.17 21.40 -0.87
C SER A 337 10.72 21.36 -0.37
N TRP A 338 10.55 20.79 0.81
CA TRP A 338 9.25 20.58 1.47
C TRP A 338 9.41 20.50 2.99
N THR A 339 8.29 20.48 3.72
CA THR A 339 8.29 20.26 5.17
C THR A 339 8.44 18.78 5.50
N ALA A 340 9.12 18.45 6.59
CA ALA A 340 9.29 17.07 7.04
C ALA A 340 7.95 16.44 7.44
N MET A 341 7.76 15.16 7.10
CA MET A 341 6.75 14.29 7.70
C MET A 341 7.38 13.50 8.83
N THR A 342 6.87 13.67 10.05
CA THR A 342 7.44 13.06 11.24
C THR A 342 7.34 11.53 11.20
N GLY A 343 8.46 10.84 11.43
CA GLY A 343 8.51 9.38 11.53
C GLY A 343 8.41 8.65 10.18
N GLY A 344 8.58 9.36 9.06
CA GLY A 344 8.50 8.81 7.72
C GLY A 344 9.66 9.15 6.81
N VAL A 345 9.67 8.54 5.64
CA VAL A 345 10.51 8.89 4.48
C VAL A 345 9.66 9.56 3.41
N HIS A 346 10.31 10.26 2.50
CA HIS A 346 9.66 11.03 1.44
C HIS A 346 9.94 10.42 0.07
N LEU A 347 8.91 10.19 -0.72
CA LEU A 347 8.99 9.86 -2.14
C LEU A 347 8.67 11.13 -2.95
N VAL A 348 9.68 11.72 -3.55
CA VAL A 348 9.50 12.84 -4.46
C VAL A 348 9.21 12.30 -5.85
N ILE A 349 8.16 12.80 -6.46
CA ILE A 349 7.67 12.34 -7.75
C ILE A 349 7.80 13.50 -8.75
N PHE A 350 8.51 13.25 -9.86
CA PHE A 350 8.62 14.18 -10.99
C PHE A 350 8.01 13.50 -12.21
N GLN A 351 6.92 14.05 -12.72
CA GLN A 351 6.17 13.46 -13.83
C GLN A 351 6.00 14.47 -14.95
N GLY A 352 6.61 14.20 -16.10
CA GLY A 352 6.41 14.96 -17.34
C GLY A 352 5.20 14.45 -18.12
N GLY A 353 4.72 15.27 -19.06
CA GLY A 353 3.66 14.88 -19.99
C GLY A 353 4.13 13.88 -21.06
N GLY A 354 3.21 13.11 -21.63
CA GLY A 354 3.46 12.20 -22.75
C GLY A 354 4.51 11.12 -22.43
N SER A 355 5.52 11.04 -23.29
CA SER A 355 6.61 10.05 -23.19
C SER A 355 7.83 10.57 -22.42
N SER A 356 7.70 11.67 -21.67
CA SER A 356 8.79 12.22 -20.87
C SER A 356 9.21 11.27 -19.75
N PRO A 357 10.49 11.23 -19.37
CA PRO A 357 10.96 10.42 -18.25
C PRO A 357 10.26 10.79 -16.94
N ARG A 358 10.08 9.78 -16.07
CA ARG A 358 9.55 9.94 -14.71
C ARG A 358 10.65 9.64 -13.71
N TYR A 359 10.76 10.49 -12.71
CA TYR A 359 11.76 10.29 -11.67
C TYR A 359 11.09 10.20 -10.30
N TYR A 360 11.54 9.24 -9.53
CA TYR A 360 11.11 9.00 -8.16
C TYR A 360 12.34 9.05 -7.27
N VAL A 361 12.29 9.83 -6.19
CA VAL A 361 13.41 9.96 -5.25
C VAL A 361 12.93 9.64 -3.85
N LEU A 362 13.39 8.53 -3.30
CA LEU A 362 13.12 8.15 -1.91
C LEU A 362 14.22 8.69 -1.02
N THR A 363 13.86 9.52 -0.04
CA THR A 363 14.81 10.20 0.85
C THR A 363 14.23 10.43 2.25
N ALA A 364 15.08 10.48 3.26
CA ALA A 364 14.73 10.97 4.59
C ALA A 364 14.93 12.50 4.74
N ALA A 365 15.61 13.14 3.76
CA ALA A 365 15.79 14.59 3.75
C ALA A 365 14.50 15.33 3.37
N THR A 366 14.49 16.63 3.57
CA THR A 366 13.41 17.54 3.18
C THR A 366 13.71 18.31 1.89
N SER A 367 14.69 17.82 1.13
CA SER A 367 15.03 18.36 -0.18
C SER A 367 15.63 17.30 -1.10
N ALA A 368 15.48 17.51 -2.40
CA ALA A 368 16.09 16.67 -3.44
C ALA A 368 16.27 17.49 -4.73
N THR A 369 17.09 16.97 -5.65
CA THR A 369 17.20 17.43 -7.04
C THR A 369 16.64 16.37 -7.97
N ILE A 370 16.30 16.73 -9.20
CA ILE A 370 15.97 15.76 -10.25
C ILE A 370 17.23 14.95 -10.56
N PRO A 371 17.15 13.59 -10.53
CA PRO A 371 18.32 12.75 -10.80
C PRO A 371 18.81 12.91 -12.23
N ASN A 372 20.13 13.03 -12.42
CA ASN A 372 20.72 13.03 -13.76
C ASN A 372 20.80 11.60 -14.31
N MET A 373 19.79 11.20 -15.07
CA MET A 373 19.67 9.88 -15.71
C MET A 373 19.97 9.90 -17.22
N LYS A 374 20.60 10.97 -17.72
CA LYS A 374 20.99 11.11 -19.14
C LYS A 374 21.82 9.93 -19.68
N PRO A 375 22.78 9.34 -18.93
CA PRO A 375 23.53 8.17 -19.41
C PRO A 375 22.68 6.93 -19.69
N PHE A 376 21.45 6.89 -19.17
CA PHE A 376 20.50 5.77 -19.34
C PHE A 376 19.35 6.11 -20.31
N GLY A 377 19.50 7.16 -21.11
CA GLY A 377 18.47 7.60 -22.05
C GLY A 377 17.28 8.29 -21.39
N LEU A 378 17.39 8.61 -20.10
CA LEU A 378 16.36 9.28 -19.31
C LEU A 378 16.83 10.71 -18.92
N GLY A 379 17.37 11.45 -19.88
CA GLY A 379 17.71 12.86 -19.68
C GLY A 379 16.47 13.72 -19.51
N LEU A 380 16.57 14.78 -18.70
CA LEU A 380 15.49 15.76 -18.56
C LEU A 380 15.29 16.49 -19.92
N PRO A 381 14.10 16.39 -20.55
CA PRO A 381 13.87 17.03 -21.84
C PRO A 381 13.76 18.54 -21.67
N ALA A 382 14.19 19.29 -22.69
CA ALA A 382 14.12 20.74 -22.70
C ALA A 382 12.69 21.27 -22.87
N VAL A 383 12.39 22.42 -22.29
CA VAL A 383 11.14 23.19 -22.44
C VAL A 383 9.89 22.31 -22.23
N THR A 384 9.95 21.43 -21.26
CA THR A 384 8.87 20.46 -20.98
C THR A 384 8.22 20.76 -19.64
N VAL A 385 6.90 20.70 -19.60
CA VAL A 385 6.14 20.88 -18.35
C VAL A 385 6.15 19.58 -17.55
N TYR A 386 6.54 19.69 -16.29
CA TYR A 386 6.51 18.64 -15.30
C TYR A 386 5.57 19.00 -14.15
N THR A 387 4.97 17.99 -13.56
CA THR A 387 4.32 18.06 -12.26
C THR A 387 5.24 17.42 -11.21
N TRP A 388 5.30 17.98 -10.02
CA TRP A 388 5.99 17.35 -8.90
C TRP A 388 5.14 17.36 -7.63
N ALA A 389 5.33 16.34 -6.82
CA ALA A 389 4.67 16.12 -5.52
C ALA A 389 5.62 15.38 -4.58
N VAL A 390 5.27 15.37 -3.30
CA VAL A 390 5.97 14.59 -2.28
C VAL A 390 4.95 13.77 -1.51
N ASP A 391 5.15 12.47 -1.51
CA ASP A 391 4.41 11.53 -0.70
C ASP A 391 5.28 11.09 0.48
N GLY A 392 4.82 11.31 1.70
CA GLY A 392 5.46 10.81 2.91
C GLY A 392 4.88 9.45 3.29
N PHE A 393 5.75 8.52 3.68
CA PHE A 393 5.37 7.16 4.09
C PHE A 393 5.98 6.80 5.44
N GLY A 394 5.19 6.20 6.31
CA GLY A 394 5.67 5.73 7.59
C GLY A 394 4.87 4.55 8.17
N PRO A 395 5.41 3.96 9.23
CA PRO A 395 6.62 4.39 9.96
C PRO A 395 7.92 3.84 9.33
N PHE A 396 8.81 4.74 8.90
CA PHE A 396 10.16 4.38 8.47
C PHE A 396 11.17 5.31 9.15
N GLY A 397 12.03 4.77 9.98
CA GLY A 397 13.05 5.56 10.68
C GLY A 397 14.19 6.06 9.78
N SER A 398 14.34 5.49 8.57
CA SER A 398 15.38 5.83 7.60
C SER A 398 15.07 5.26 6.22
N VAL A 399 15.83 5.69 5.19
CA VAL A 399 15.80 5.08 3.86
C VAL A 399 16.30 3.63 3.91
N ASP A 400 17.25 3.30 4.79
CA ASP A 400 17.70 1.91 5.01
C ASP A 400 16.56 1.00 5.51
N ALA A 401 15.70 1.50 6.39
CA ALA A 401 14.51 0.77 6.82
C ALA A 401 13.52 0.57 5.66
N ALA A 402 13.31 1.60 4.85
CA ALA A 402 12.45 1.54 3.67
C ALA A 402 13.02 0.62 2.57
N ALA A 403 14.33 0.49 2.46
CA ALA A 403 15.02 -0.43 1.54
C ALA A 403 15.26 -1.83 2.15
N GLY A 404 14.65 -2.15 3.28
CA GLY A 404 14.71 -3.48 3.89
C GLY A 404 13.74 -4.47 3.23
N PRO A 405 13.87 -5.79 3.52
CA PRO A 405 12.97 -6.82 2.99
C PRO A 405 11.50 -6.61 3.34
N ALA A 406 11.23 -6.00 4.48
CA ALA A 406 9.89 -5.61 4.94
C ALA A 406 9.65 -4.09 4.78
N GLY A 407 10.36 -3.44 3.88
CA GLY A 407 10.37 -2.00 3.73
C GLY A 407 9.29 -1.47 2.78
N PHE A 408 9.70 -0.56 1.88
CA PHE A 408 8.79 0.21 1.01
C PHE A 408 7.86 -0.64 0.13
N ILE A 409 8.27 -1.86 -0.21
CA ILE A 409 7.45 -2.80 -1.00
C ILE A 409 6.24 -3.25 -0.19
N THR A 410 6.45 -3.61 1.07
CA THR A 410 5.35 -3.92 1.99
C THR A 410 4.60 -2.66 2.40
N GLY A 411 5.22 -1.50 2.35
CA GLY A 411 4.64 -0.19 2.60
C GLY A 411 3.55 0.21 1.60
N LEU A 412 3.62 -0.25 0.36
CA LEU A 412 2.54 -0.08 -0.62
C LEU A 412 1.29 -0.93 -0.29
N SER A 413 1.45 -1.92 0.59
CA SER A 413 0.38 -2.78 1.13
C SER A 413 0.09 -2.47 2.60
N ILE A 414 0.47 -1.30 3.08
CA ILE A 414 0.45 -0.84 4.49
C ILE A 414 -0.81 -1.24 5.27
N PRO A 415 -2.05 -1.08 4.77
CA PRO A 415 -3.22 -1.30 5.62
C PRO A 415 -3.35 -2.73 6.14
N LEU A 416 -2.84 -3.71 5.43
CA LEU A 416 -3.06 -5.12 5.78
C LEU A 416 -1.85 -5.83 6.37
N ALA A 417 -0.63 -5.38 6.07
CA ALA A 417 0.59 -6.09 6.47
C ALA A 417 1.09 -5.73 7.89
N ALA A 418 0.75 -4.56 8.41
CA ALA A 418 1.31 -4.05 9.66
C ALA A 418 0.53 -4.50 10.91
N SER A 419 1.27 -4.75 11.99
CA SER A 419 0.74 -4.84 13.35
C SER A 419 1.06 -3.55 14.10
N GLY A 420 0.55 -2.43 13.67
CA GLY A 420 0.87 -1.14 14.27
C GLY A 420 0.37 0.01 13.42
N ASP A 421 0.67 1.24 13.83
CA ASP A 421 0.26 2.41 13.08
C ASP A 421 1.06 2.52 11.77
N ALA A 422 0.37 2.82 10.68
CA ALA A 422 0.97 3.15 9.41
C ALA A 422 0.33 4.44 8.89
N PHE A 423 1.04 5.20 8.09
CA PHE A 423 0.51 6.47 7.58
C PHE A 423 1.10 6.85 6.24
N VAL A 424 0.33 7.58 5.47
CA VAL A 424 0.74 8.24 4.25
C VAL A 424 0.28 9.68 4.25
N GLY A 425 1.13 10.56 3.78
CA GLY A 425 0.81 11.97 3.57
C GLY A 425 1.16 12.40 2.17
N ILE A 426 0.20 12.88 1.41
CA ILE A 426 0.36 13.31 0.02
C ILE A 426 0.29 14.83 -0.01
N SER A 427 1.31 15.49 -0.56
CA SER A 427 1.31 16.94 -0.76
C SER A 427 0.34 17.36 -1.86
N ALA A 428 -0.04 18.64 -1.89
CA ALA A 428 -0.53 19.25 -3.12
C ALA A 428 0.57 19.18 -4.21
N SER A 429 0.18 19.06 -5.47
CA SER A 429 1.15 19.06 -6.58
C SER A 429 1.43 20.47 -7.07
N ARG A 430 2.63 20.67 -7.64
CA ARG A 430 3.05 21.89 -8.36
C ARG A 430 3.56 21.55 -9.75
N THR A 431 3.58 22.54 -10.63
CA THR A 431 4.16 22.42 -11.96
C THR A 431 5.46 23.23 -12.08
N PHE A 432 6.31 22.84 -13.02
CA PHE A 432 7.45 23.63 -13.48
C PHE A 432 7.72 23.34 -14.96
N THR A 433 8.47 24.22 -15.63
CA THR A 433 8.95 24.03 -17.01
C THR A 433 10.46 23.90 -16.98
N THR A 434 10.98 22.88 -17.65
CA THR A 434 12.43 22.63 -17.73
C THR A 434 13.16 23.70 -18.53
N ALA A 435 14.48 23.86 -18.29
CA ALA A 435 15.36 24.73 -19.05
C ALA A 435 15.38 24.34 -20.54
N PRO A 436 15.78 25.31 -21.44
CA PRO A 436 16.00 25.06 -22.86
C PRO A 436 17.07 24.01 -23.16
#